data_aead87697cc63eded62c8f3c8c7c1f22
#
_entry.id   aead87697cc63eded62c8f3c8c7c1f22
#
_cell.length_a   1.000
_cell.length_b   1.000
_cell.length_c   1.000
_cell.angle_alpha   90.00
_cell.angle_beta   90.00
_cell.angle_gamma   90.00
#
_symmetry.space_group_name_H-M   'P 1'
#
loop_
_entity.id
_entity.type
_entity.pdbx_description
1 polymer ?
#
loop_
_entity_poly.entity_id
_entity_poly.type
_entity_poly.pdbx_seq_one_letter_code
_entity_poly.pdbx_strand_id
1 'polypeptide(L)'
;MPNAIRIHNFGGPEVLQWESVDLLEPGPDQVRVRHTAIGLNFIDVYERTGLYQGQLPIVPGREAAGVVDALGSRVKQFAVGDRVAYVASSTGAYSEYRLMPADRLVHLPDGVADQTAAAMMLKGLTAQALLRQIHRVRKGETILIHAAAGGVGLIALQWAKHLGAKVIAVVGSEAKAALVREHRADHVVLGHEDVAAQVKSMTGGRGVSVVYDSVGKDTFFASLDCLQPRGLMVTYGNASGPVPPIAPLELSKRGSLFLTRPTLFHYIATSRELQRAAKELFDLVLKGAIGIHVGQTYPLQYAAQAHRALESRQTTGSTVLTI
;
A
#
# COMPACT_ATOMS: atom_id res chain seq x y z
N MET A 1 -16.23 -20.99 17.13
CA MET A 1 -15.00 -20.20 17.31
C MET A 1 -14.61 -19.68 15.94
N PRO A 2 -14.22 -18.41 15.81
CA PRO A 2 -13.71 -17.87 14.55
C PRO A 2 -12.31 -18.40 14.25
N ASN A 3 -11.87 -18.18 13.01
CA ASN A 3 -10.55 -18.58 12.56
C ASN A 3 -9.66 -17.38 12.19
N ALA A 4 -8.35 -17.62 12.20
CA ALA A 4 -7.33 -16.68 11.79
C ALA A 4 -6.14 -17.41 11.14
N ILE A 5 -5.38 -16.69 10.36
CA ILE A 5 -4.03 -17.13 9.96
C ILE A 5 -3.06 -16.71 11.07
N ARG A 6 -2.29 -17.65 11.59
CA ARG A 6 -1.23 -17.39 12.59
C ARG A 6 0.13 -17.83 12.09
N ILE A 7 1.16 -17.13 12.57
CA ILE A 7 2.57 -17.45 12.34
C ILE A 7 3.24 -17.71 13.68
N HIS A 8 3.79 -18.89 13.86
CA HIS A 8 4.50 -19.27 15.08
C HIS A 8 6.03 -19.15 14.93
N ASN A 9 6.52 -19.15 13.68
CA ASN A 9 7.94 -18.98 13.32
C ASN A 9 8.03 -18.13 12.07
N PHE A 10 9.06 -17.31 11.93
CA PHE A 10 9.33 -16.61 10.68
C PHE A 10 9.76 -17.60 9.59
N GLY A 11 9.34 -17.32 8.33
CA GLY A 11 9.67 -18.22 7.22
C GLY A 11 9.00 -17.90 5.91
N GLY A 12 8.92 -18.88 5.03
CA GLY A 12 8.21 -18.82 3.76
C GLY A 12 6.68 -18.87 3.94
N PRO A 13 5.91 -18.87 2.85
CA PRO A 13 4.45 -18.89 2.92
C PRO A 13 3.85 -20.08 3.67
N GLU A 14 4.59 -21.17 3.83
CA GLU A 14 4.19 -22.39 4.56
C GLU A 14 3.98 -22.18 6.06
N VAL A 15 4.52 -21.10 6.64
CA VAL A 15 4.34 -20.82 8.08
C VAL A 15 2.99 -20.17 8.40
N LEU A 16 2.20 -19.84 7.39
CA LEU A 16 0.85 -19.28 7.53
C LEU A 16 -0.14 -20.41 7.84
N GLN A 17 -0.55 -20.54 9.11
CA GLN A 17 -1.38 -21.63 9.59
C GLN A 17 -2.80 -21.13 9.85
N TRP A 18 -3.81 -21.87 9.35
CA TRP A 18 -5.23 -21.63 9.60
C TRP A 18 -5.66 -22.27 10.90
N GLU A 19 -6.03 -21.46 11.88
CA GLU A 19 -6.30 -21.92 13.25
C GLU A 19 -7.58 -21.29 13.81
N SER A 20 -8.27 -22.02 14.68
CA SER A 20 -9.34 -21.46 15.50
C SER A 20 -8.77 -20.56 16.59
N VAL A 21 -9.41 -19.43 16.84
CA VAL A 21 -9.03 -18.44 17.85
C VAL A 21 -10.22 -18.05 18.70
N ASP A 22 -9.96 -17.49 19.88
CA ASP A 22 -11.03 -17.02 20.76
C ASP A 22 -11.72 -15.78 20.17
N LEU A 23 -13.04 -15.72 20.32
CA LEU A 23 -13.83 -14.53 20.05
C LEU A 23 -13.79 -13.62 21.29
N LEU A 24 -12.97 -12.59 21.24
CA LEU A 24 -12.78 -11.67 22.37
C LEU A 24 -13.87 -10.59 22.43
N GLU A 25 -14.25 -10.18 23.62
CA GLU A 25 -15.14 -9.04 23.83
C GLU A 25 -14.38 -7.70 23.74
N PRO A 26 -15.02 -6.63 23.20
CA PRO A 26 -14.37 -5.34 23.06
C PRO A 26 -14.21 -4.65 24.42
N GLY A 27 -13.01 -4.15 24.68
CA GLY A 27 -12.74 -3.21 25.78
C GLY A 27 -13.52 -1.89 25.59
N PRO A 28 -13.56 -1.01 26.62
CA PRO A 28 -14.45 0.16 26.63
C PRO A 28 -14.36 1.06 25.38
N ASP A 29 -13.19 1.25 24.78
CA ASP A 29 -12.96 2.11 23.61
C ASP A 29 -12.74 1.32 22.31
N GLN A 30 -13.03 0.01 22.31
CA GLN A 30 -12.81 -0.87 21.19
C GLN A 30 -14.12 -1.22 20.48
N VAL A 31 -13.97 -1.60 19.23
CA VAL A 31 -15.00 -2.15 18.36
C VAL A 31 -14.55 -3.54 17.91
N ARG A 32 -15.44 -4.53 17.99
CA ARG A 32 -15.23 -5.80 17.32
C ARG A 32 -15.73 -5.68 15.88
N VAL A 33 -14.84 -5.86 14.93
CA VAL A 33 -15.16 -5.86 13.51
C VAL A 33 -15.18 -7.28 13.01
N ARG A 34 -16.32 -7.71 12.41
CA ARG A 34 -16.42 -8.93 11.62
C ARG A 34 -15.98 -8.58 10.20
N HIS A 35 -14.87 -9.14 9.75
CA HIS A 35 -14.33 -8.88 8.44
C HIS A 35 -15.21 -9.47 7.33
N THR A 36 -15.23 -8.80 6.18
CA THR A 36 -15.85 -9.25 4.93
C THR A 36 -14.81 -9.33 3.81
N ALA A 37 -13.75 -8.53 3.91
CA ALA A 37 -12.63 -8.54 2.98
C ALA A 37 -11.37 -8.01 3.66
N ILE A 38 -10.21 -8.56 3.30
CA ILE A 38 -8.90 -8.24 3.88
C ILE A 38 -7.93 -7.93 2.74
N GLY A 39 -7.16 -6.85 2.86
CA GLY A 39 -6.13 -6.52 1.87
C GLY A 39 -4.80 -7.20 2.20
N LEU A 40 -4.19 -7.79 1.18
CA LEU A 40 -2.84 -8.36 1.27
C LEU A 40 -1.81 -7.36 0.75
N ASN A 41 -0.69 -7.24 1.46
CA ASN A 41 0.36 -6.27 1.20
C ASN A 41 1.76 -6.86 1.35
N PHE A 42 2.77 -6.24 0.70
CA PHE A 42 4.17 -6.67 0.87
C PHE A 42 4.68 -6.51 2.31
N ILE A 43 4.11 -5.60 3.11
CA ILE A 43 4.47 -5.48 4.52
C ILE A 43 4.15 -6.77 5.30
N ASP A 44 3.09 -7.47 4.93
CA ASP A 44 2.70 -8.75 5.54
C ASP A 44 3.74 -9.84 5.24
N VAL A 45 4.39 -9.77 4.05
CA VAL A 45 5.53 -10.63 3.70
C VAL A 45 6.75 -10.27 4.56
N TYR A 46 7.04 -8.97 4.74
CA TYR A 46 8.19 -8.55 5.57
C TYR A 46 8.04 -8.98 7.03
N GLU A 47 6.82 -8.95 7.57
CA GLU A 47 6.51 -9.44 8.91
C GLU A 47 6.60 -10.96 9.00
N ARG A 48 6.04 -11.68 8.01
CA ARG A 48 6.12 -13.14 7.95
C ARG A 48 7.56 -13.64 7.87
N THR A 49 8.42 -12.99 7.09
CA THR A 49 9.82 -13.39 6.92
C THR A 49 10.75 -12.91 8.04
N GLY A 50 10.26 -12.08 8.96
CA GLY A 50 11.05 -11.50 10.04
C GLY A 50 11.94 -10.32 9.63
N LEU A 51 11.79 -9.79 8.40
CA LEU A 51 12.46 -8.53 8.00
C LEU A 51 11.98 -7.37 8.88
N TYR A 52 10.68 -7.36 9.23
CA TYR A 52 10.11 -6.50 10.25
C TYR A 52 9.75 -7.38 11.46
N GLN A 53 10.60 -7.32 12.47
CA GLN A 53 10.46 -8.17 13.65
C GLN A 53 9.20 -7.82 14.45
N GLY A 54 8.47 -8.85 14.89
CA GLY A 54 7.32 -8.80 15.79
C GLY A 54 7.38 -9.90 16.82
N GLN A 55 6.55 -9.81 17.85
CA GLN A 55 6.46 -10.84 18.88
C GLN A 55 5.57 -11.99 18.37
N LEU A 56 6.13 -13.19 18.26
CA LEU A 56 5.41 -14.40 17.88
C LEU A 56 4.59 -14.97 19.07
N PRO A 57 3.44 -15.61 18.82
CA PRO A 57 2.80 -15.80 17.53
C PRO A 57 2.11 -14.53 17.00
N ILE A 58 2.08 -14.35 15.68
CA ILE A 58 1.49 -13.17 15.01
C ILE A 58 0.29 -13.61 14.17
N VAL A 59 -0.80 -12.84 14.18
CA VAL A 59 -1.81 -12.81 13.13
C VAL A 59 -1.41 -11.69 12.15
N PRO A 60 -1.07 -11.98 10.88
CA PRO A 60 -0.64 -10.96 9.93
C PRO A 60 -1.77 -10.01 9.51
N GLY A 61 -1.40 -9.08 8.60
CA GLY A 61 -2.35 -8.19 7.94
C GLY A 61 -2.63 -6.90 8.69
N ARG A 62 -2.82 -5.81 7.92
CA ARG A 62 -2.93 -4.45 8.46
C ARG A 62 -4.14 -3.68 7.97
N GLU A 63 -4.86 -4.17 6.96
CA GLU A 63 -6.05 -3.51 6.42
C GLU A 63 -7.19 -4.50 6.20
N ALA A 64 -8.41 -4.06 6.42
CA ALA A 64 -9.61 -4.80 6.09
C ALA A 64 -10.83 -3.87 5.97
N ALA A 65 -11.90 -4.43 5.41
CA ALA A 65 -13.25 -3.92 5.51
C ALA A 65 -14.14 -4.96 6.22
N GLY A 66 -15.20 -4.50 6.86
CA GLY A 66 -16.12 -5.36 7.56
C GLY A 66 -17.29 -4.61 8.17
N VAL A 67 -17.95 -5.28 9.07
CA VAL A 67 -19.14 -4.77 9.77
C VAL A 67 -18.86 -4.74 11.26
N VAL A 68 -19.30 -3.70 11.93
CA VAL A 68 -19.27 -3.58 13.39
C VAL A 68 -20.16 -4.67 13.99
N ASP A 69 -19.57 -5.59 14.76
CA ASP A 69 -20.23 -6.73 15.37
C ASP A 69 -20.56 -6.48 16.87
N ALA A 70 -19.66 -5.81 17.58
CA ALA A 70 -19.86 -5.42 18.97
C ALA A 70 -19.11 -4.14 19.32
N LEU A 71 -19.57 -3.44 20.35
CA LEU A 71 -19.07 -2.14 20.79
C LEU A 71 -18.68 -2.14 22.26
N GLY A 72 -17.54 -1.51 22.57
CA GLY A 72 -17.20 -1.16 23.94
C GLY A 72 -18.09 -0.05 24.50
N SER A 73 -18.24 -0.02 25.81
CA SER A 73 -19.21 0.83 26.52
C SER A 73 -19.03 2.35 26.31
N ARG A 74 -17.84 2.80 25.90
CA ARG A 74 -17.53 4.22 25.66
C ARG A 74 -17.61 4.63 24.19
N VAL A 75 -17.78 3.68 23.27
CA VAL A 75 -17.88 3.96 21.83
C VAL A 75 -19.24 4.60 21.53
N LYS A 76 -19.24 5.78 20.91
CA LYS A 76 -20.45 6.54 20.55
C LYS A 76 -20.58 6.85 19.05
N GLN A 77 -19.47 6.73 18.31
CA GLN A 77 -19.39 7.10 16.90
C GLN A 77 -19.75 5.96 15.94
N PHE A 78 -20.02 4.76 16.44
CA PHE A 78 -20.41 3.60 15.64
C PHE A 78 -21.61 2.91 16.25
N ALA A 79 -22.38 2.22 15.40
CA ALA A 79 -23.45 1.29 15.78
C ALA A 79 -23.15 -0.12 15.26
N VAL A 80 -23.74 -1.14 15.91
CA VAL A 80 -23.69 -2.51 15.38
C VAL A 80 -24.39 -2.54 14.03
N GLY A 81 -23.75 -3.16 13.05
CA GLY A 81 -24.19 -3.17 11.66
C GLY A 81 -23.53 -2.12 10.76
N ASP A 82 -22.85 -1.12 11.30
CA ASP A 82 -22.13 -0.14 10.48
C ASP A 82 -21.04 -0.80 9.65
N ARG A 83 -20.98 -0.43 8.37
CA ARG A 83 -19.89 -0.82 7.47
C ARG A 83 -18.67 0.06 7.73
N VAL A 84 -17.53 -0.59 7.96
CA VAL A 84 -16.29 0.10 8.32
C VAL A 84 -15.11 -0.46 7.54
N ALA A 85 -14.07 0.38 7.40
CA ALA A 85 -12.78 -0.04 6.91
C ALA A 85 -11.67 0.53 7.81
N TYR A 86 -10.49 -0.05 7.74
CA TYR A 86 -9.35 0.43 8.50
C TYR A 86 -8.00 0.11 7.84
N VAL A 87 -6.99 0.85 8.26
CA VAL A 87 -5.58 0.50 8.18
C VAL A 87 -4.96 0.69 9.56
N ALA A 88 -4.19 -0.28 10.03
CA ALA A 88 -3.63 -0.28 11.39
C ALA A 88 -2.11 -0.41 11.40
N SER A 89 -1.47 0.24 12.36
CA SER A 89 -0.04 0.07 12.65
C SER A 89 0.28 -1.29 13.28
N SER A 90 -0.70 -1.93 13.93
CA SER A 90 -0.62 -3.31 14.43
C SER A 90 -1.08 -4.32 13.40
N THR A 91 -0.58 -5.54 13.49
CA THR A 91 -1.05 -6.71 12.74
C THR A 91 -2.38 -7.23 13.29
N GLY A 92 -3.01 -8.20 12.60
CA GLY A 92 -4.23 -8.88 13.08
C GLY A 92 -5.38 -8.91 12.08
N ALA A 93 -5.20 -8.44 10.84
CA ALA A 93 -6.29 -8.41 9.86
C ALA A 93 -6.60 -9.80 9.26
N TYR A 94 -5.65 -10.75 9.24
CA TYR A 94 -5.88 -12.09 8.70
C TYR A 94 -6.69 -12.96 9.64
N SER A 95 -7.87 -12.49 10.01
CA SER A 95 -8.81 -13.15 10.93
C SER A 95 -10.24 -12.86 10.51
N GLU A 96 -11.18 -13.68 10.94
CA GLU A 96 -12.61 -13.43 10.70
C GLU A 96 -13.13 -12.27 11.55
N TYR A 97 -12.56 -12.08 12.74
CA TYR A 97 -12.90 -10.98 13.67
C TYR A 97 -11.67 -10.31 14.23
N ARG A 98 -11.78 -9.01 14.49
CA ARG A 98 -10.70 -8.24 15.11
C ARG A 98 -11.24 -7.19 16.07
N LEU A 99 -10.56 -7.01 17.21
CA LEU A 99 -10.75 -5.85 18.08
C LEU A 99 -9.92 -4.67 17.58
N MET A 100 -10.56 -3.53 17.41
CA MET A 100 -9.92 -2.29 16.95
C MET A 100 -10.24 -1.12 17.87
N PRO A 101 -9.29 -0.22 18.14
CA PRO A 101 -9.62 1.07 18.71
C PRO A 101 -10.63 1.80 17.82
N ALA A 102 -11.71 2.33 18.40
CA ALA A 102 -12.79 2.96 17.63
C ALA A 102 -12.31 4.18 16.81
N ASP A 103 -11.31 4.92 17.30
CA ASP A 103 -10.72 6.07 16.64
C ASP A 103 -9.86 5.74 15.40
N ARG A 104 -9.59 4.45 15.16
CA ARG A 104 -8.84 3.94 14.01
C ARG A 104 -9.71 3.36 12.89
N LEU A 105 -11.04 3.36 13.07
CA LEU A 105 -12.00 2.94 12.07
C LEU A 105 -12.48 4.14 11.25
N VAL A 106 -12.83 3.88 10.00
CA VAL A 106 -13.52 4.84 9.13
C VAL A 106 -14.85 4.24 8.67
N HIS A 107 -15.92 5.04 8.63
CA HIS A 107 -17.17 4.62 8.01
C HIS A 107 -16.95 4.38 6.51
N LEU A 108 -17.45 3.26 6.02
CA LEU A 108 -17.38 2.93 4.61
C LEU A 108 -18.60 3.52 3.88
N PRO A 109 -18.41 4.42 2.90
CA PRO A 109 -19.53 5.00 2.14
C PRO A 109 -20.30 3.93 1.35
N ASP A 110 -21.61 4.11 1.20
CA ASP A 110 -22.50 3.15 0.52
C ASP A 110 -22.07 2.82 -0.91
N GLY A 111 -21.49 3.75 -1.64
CA GLY A 111 -21.00 3.52 -3.01
C GLY A 111 -19.68 2.75 -3.12
N VAL A 112 -19.07 2.34 -1.99
CA VAL A 112 -17.80 1.60 -1.97
C VAL A 112 -18.03 0.18 -1.50
N ALA A 113 -17.69 -0.80 -2.33
CA ALA A 113 -17.78 -2.22 -1.96
C ALA A 113 -16.67 -2.59 -0.95
N ASP A 114 -16.94 -3.58 -0.09
CA ASP A 114 -16.00 -4.03 0.95
C ASP A 114 -14.66 -4.51 0.37
N GLN A 115 -14.68 -5.27 -0.73
CA GLN A 115 -13.46 -5.70 -1.41
C GLN A 115 -12.66 -4.51 -1.97
N THR A 116 -13.35 -3.49 -2.50
CA THR A 116 -12.71 -2.26 -2.95
C THR A 116 -12.05 -1.53 -1.78
N ALA A 117 -12.73 -1.45 -0.64
CA ALA A 117 -12.18 -0.82 0.57
C ALA A 117 -10.95 -1.58 1.09
N ALA A 118 -11.05 -2.90 1.25
CA ALA A 118 -9.93 -3.74 1.66
C ALA A 118 -8.74 -3.68 0.68
N ALA A 119 -9.00 -3.45 -0.61
CA ALA A 119 -7.98 -3.31 -1.63
C ALA A 119 -7.25 -1.96 -1.62
N MET A 120 -7.78 -0.94 -0.92
CA MET A 120 -7.28 0.44 -1.05
C MET A 120 -6.91 1.14 0.25
N MET A 121 -7.31 0.67 1.43
CA MET A 121 -7.06 1.43 2.66
C MET A 121 -5.58 1.68 2.89
N LEU A 122 -4.74 0.66 2.93
CA LEU A 122 -3.29 0.84 3.09
C LEU A 122 -2.67 1.44 1.83
N LYS A 123 -3.03 0.93 0.67
CA LYS A 123 -2.42 1.30 -0.62
C LYS A 123 -2.80 2.72 -1.05
N GLY A 124 -4.08 3.07 -0.94
CA GLY A 124 -4.61 4.38 -1.31
C GLY A 124 -4.17 5.47 -0.33
N LEU A 125 -4.16 5.18 0.99
CA LEU A 125 -3.63 6.12 1.97
C LEU A 125 -2.11 6.30 1.84
N THR A 126 -1.38 5.26 1.43
CA THR A 126 0.03 5.40 1.04
C THR A 126 0.17 6.31 -0.17
N ALA A 127 -0.61 6.11 -1.23
CA ALA A 127 -0.59 6.98 -2.40
C ALA A 127 -0.94 8.44 -2.04
N GLN A 128 -1.94 8.66 -1.17
CA GLN A 128 -2.30 9.97 -0.64
C GLN A 128 -1.10 10.63 0.09
N ALA A 129 -0.46 9.90 1.00
CA ALA A 129 0.70 10.42 1.72
C ALA A 129 1.85 10.76 0.77
N LEU A 130 2.17 9.88 -0.18
CA LEU A 130 3.22 10.08 -1.17
C LEU A 130 3.00 11.35 -2.00
N LEU A 131 1.81 11.51 -2.57
CA LEU A 131 1.49 12.54 -3.57
C LEU A 131 1.03 13.88 -2.96
N ARG A 132 0.53 13.87 -1.72
CA ARG A 132 -0.12 15.04 -1.10
C ARG A 132 0.60 15.57 0.13
N GLN A 133 1.33 14.74 0.84
CA GLN A 133 1.95 15.13 2.12
C GLN A 133 3.50 15.11 2.04
N ILE A 134 4.10 14.07 1.46
CA ILE A 134 5.56 13.93 1.33
C ILE A 134 6.07 14.82 0.22
N HIS A 135 5.53 14.66 -0.99
CA HIS A 135 5.79 15.54 -2.11
C HIS A 135 4.44 15.99 -2.69
N ARG A 136 4.18 17.29 -2.61
CA ARG A 136 2.95 17.84 -3.18
C ARG A 136 3.07 17.93 -4.69
N VAL A 137 2.67 16.85 -5.36
CA VAL A 137 2.69 16.78 -6.82
C VAL A 137 1.85 17.90 -7.43
N ARG A 138 2.42 18.59 -8.44
CA ARG A 138 1.82 19.74 -9.11
C ARG A 138 1.49 19.43 -10.58
N LYS A 139 0.55 20.17 -11.13
CA LYS A 139 0.22 20.11 -12.55
C LYS A 139 1.45 20.40 -13.42
N GLY A 140 1.67 19.55 -14.43
CA GLY A 140 2.80 19.66 -15.37
C GLY A 140 4.13 19.08 -14.88
N GLU A 141 4.21 18.69 -13.59
CA GLU A 141 5.40 18.05 -13.02
C GLU A 141 5.59 16.65 -13.59
N THR A 142 6.84 16.25 -13.87
CA THR A 142 7.16 14.89 -14.31
C THR A 142 7.69 14.08 -13.14
N ILE A 143 7.05 12.95 -12.86
CA ILE A 143 7.36 12.03 -11.75
C ILE A 143 7.61 10.62 -12.28
N LEU A 144 8.35 9.82 -11.52
CA LEU A 144 8.57 8.40 -11.82
C LEU A 144 7.99 7.51 -10.74
N ILE A 145 7.30 6.44 -11.14
CA ILE A 145 6.72 5.46 -10.24
C ILE A 145 7.24 4.06 -10.62
N HIS A 146 8.00 3.43 -9.72
CA HIS A 146 8.37 2.03 -9.84
C HIS A 146 7.23 1.10 -9.45
N ALA A 147 7.21 -0.11 -10.02
CA ALA A 147 6.14 -1.09 -9.84
C ALA A 147 4.74 -0.47 -10.06
N ALA A 148 4.61 0.36 -11.11
CA ALA A 148 3.43 1.19 -11.35
C ALA A 148 2.13 0.38 -11.59
N ALA A 149 2.21 -0.89 -11.97
CA ALA A 149 1.06 -1.79 -12.12
C ALA A 149 0.68 -2.54 -10.83
N GLY A 150 1.41 -2.33 -9.72
CA GLY A 150 1.07 -2.88 -8.41
C GLY A 150 0.01 -2.05 -7.67
N GLY A 151 -0.43 -2.52 -6.50
CA GLY A 151 -1.54 -1.91 -5.77
C GLY A 151 -1.35 -0.42 -5.46
N VAL A 152 -0.23 -0.02 -4.83
CA VAL A 152 0.06 1.40 -4.58
C VAL A 152 0.35 2.14 -5.88
N GLY A 153 1.16 1.52 -6.78
CA GLY A 153 1.60 2.16 -8.02
C GLY A 153 0.46 2.56 -8.92
N LEU A 154 -0.54 1.67 -9.11
CA LEU A 154 -1.67 1.93 -9.98
C LEU A 154 -2.62 3.01 -9.44
N ILE A 155 -2.81 3.06 -8.12
CA ILE A 155 -3.56 4.14 -7.47
C ILE A 155 -2.79 5.46 -7.58
N ALA A 156 -1.48 5.45 -7.29
CA ALA A 156 -0.63 6.64 -7.37
C ALA A 156 -0.54 7.19 -8.80
N LEU A 157 -0.44 6.33 -9.82
CA LEU A 157 -0.47 6.72 -11.22
C LEU A 157 -1.76 7.50 -11.54
N GLN A 158 -2.93 6.90 -11.27
CA GLN A 158 -4.22 7.54 -11.55
C GLN A 158 -4.40 8.85 -10.79
N TRP A 159 -4.00 8.86 -9.51
CA TRP A 159 -4.08 10.07 -8.69
C TRP A 159 -3.15 11.18 -9.21
N ALA A 160 -1.91 10.85 -9.56
CA ALA A 160 -0.98 11.81 -10.15
C ALA A 160 -1.52 12.37 -11.48
N LYS A 161 -2.13 11.52 -12.32
CA LYS A 161 -2.80 11.97 -13.56
C LYS A 161 -3.98 12.90 -13.24
N HIS A 162 -4.78 12.60 -12.23
CA HIS A 162 -5.86 13.48 -11.77
C HIS A 162 -5.31 14.87 -11.29
N LEU A 163 -4.14 14.90 -10.67
CA LEU A 163 -3.45 16.14 -10.28
C LEU A 163 -2.81 16.88 -11.47
N GLY A 164 -2.83 16.29 -12.67
CA GLY A 164 -2.28 16.87 -13.89
C GLY A 164 -0.77 16.69 -14.06
N ALA A 165 -0.17 15.75 -13.35
CA ALA A 165 1.25 15.40 -13.52
C ALA A 165 1.47 14.55 -14.78
N LYS A 166 2.73 14.55 -15.27
CA LYS A 166 3.24 13.59 -16.24
C LYS A 166 3.88 12.42 -15.48
N VAL A 167 3.48 11.21 -15.82
CA VAL A 167 3.93 10.01 -15.11
C VAL A 167 4.75 9.11 -16.02
N ILE A 168 5.98 8.84 -15.60
CA ILE A 168 6.82 7.77 -16.16
C ILE A 168 6.61 6.54 -15.29
N ALA A 169 6.01 5.50 -15.85
CA ALA A 169 5.69 4.25 -15.17
C ALA A 169 6.75 3.18 -15.46
N VAL A 170 7.36 2.60 -14.43
CA VAL A 170 8.31 1.48 -14.59
C VAL A 170 7.60 0.17 -14.21
N VAL A 171 7.62 -0.80 -15.13
CA VAL A 171 6.95 -2.10 -14.97
C VAL A 171 7.80 -3.24 -15.50
N GLY A 172 7.55 -4.47 -15.03
CA GLY A 172 8.41 -5.63 -15.34
C GLY A 172 7.92 -6.52 -16.50
N SER A 173 6.80 -6.22 -17.17
CA SER A 173 6.29 -7.02 -18.30
C SER A 173 5.40 -6.22 -19.22
N GLU A 174 5.24 -6.68 -20.48
CA GLU A 174 4.36 -6.02 -21.46
C GLU A 174 2.89 -6.03 -21.03
N ALA A 175 2.41 -7.09 -20.38
CA ALA A 175 1.06 -7.11 -19.83
C ALA A 175 0.83 -5.99 -18.81
N LYS A 176 1.83 -5.75 -17.93
CA LYS A 176 1.82 -4.63 -16.98
C LYS A 176 1.97 -3.28 -17.67
N ALA A 177 2.72 -3.21 -18.76
CA ALA A 177 2.84 -2.00 -19.57
C ALA A 177 1.51 -1.62 -20.23
N ALA A 178 0.78 -2.60 -20.76
CA ALA A 178 -0.57 -2.38 -21.29
C ALA A 178 -1.51 -1.80 -20.23
N LEU A 179 -1.52 -2.39 -19.02
CA LEU A 179 -2.35 -1.92 -17.92
C LEU A 179 -2.05 -0.47 -17.51
N VAL A 180 -0.78 -0.07 -17.37
CA VAL A 180 -0.45 1.32 -17.00
C VAL A 180 -0.71 2.31 -18.13
N ARG A 181 -0.64 1.91 -19.41
CA ARG A 181 -1.05 2.71 -20.57
C ARG A 181 -2.56 2.97 -20.55
N GLU A 182 -3.37 1.93 -20.25
CA GLU A 182 -4.83 2.05 -20.07
C GLU A 182 -5.15 3.11 -18.99
N HIS A 183 -4.37 3.16 -17.91
CA HIS A 183 -4.47 4.16 -16.84
C HIS A 183 -3.73 5.46 -17.14
N ARG A 184 -3.40 5.73 -18.42
CA ARG A 184 -2.87 6.99 -18.96
C ARG A 184 -1.47 7.38 -18.44
N ALA A 185 -0.57 6.41 -18.20
CA ALA A 185 0.84 6.72 -18.05
C ALA A 185 1.34 7.46 -19.31
N ASP A 186 2.08 8.57 -19.12
CA ASP A 186 2.59 9.35 -20.27
C ASP A 186 3.74 8.62 -20.96
N HIS A 187 4.58 7.93 -20.15
CA HIS A 187 5.66 7.09 -20.63
C HIS A 187 5.72 5.80 -19.84
N VAL A 188 6.19 4.74 -20.47
CA VAL A 188 6.38 3.43 -19.85
C VAL A 188 7.80 2.96 -20.11
N VAL A 189 8.49 2.58 -19.04
CA VAL A 189 9.79 1.92 -19.07
C VAL A 189 9.57 0.46 -18.72
N LEU A 190 10.03 -0.44 -19.58
CA LEU A 190 9.94 -1.88 -19.39
C LEU A 190 11.24 -2.42 -18.80
N GLY A 191 11.13 -3.16 -17.70
CA GLY A 191 12.29 -3.73 -17.00
C GLY A 191 12.99 -2.73 -16.08
N HIS A 192 14.21 -3.06 -15.69
CA HIS A 192 15.03 -2.24 -14.78
C HIS A 192 16.37 -1.83 -15.41
N GLU A 193 16.62 -2.24 -16.64
CA GLU A 193 17.85 -1.90 -17.38
C GLU A 193 17.73 -0.51 -17.98
N ASP A 194 18.81 0.27 -17.90
CA ASP A 194 18.94 1.61 -18.48
C ASP A 194 17.81 2.60 -18.14
N VAL A 195 17.08 2.38 -17.03
CA VAL A 195 15.96 3.25 -16.63
C VAL A 195 16.37 4.72 -16.60
N ALA A 196 17.53 5.04 -16.04
CA ALA A 196 18.00 6.43 -15.94
C ALA A 196 18.25 7.06 -17.31
N ALA A 197 18.85 6.35 -18.25
CA ALA A 197 19.08 6.84 -19.62
C ALA A 197 17.76 7.08 -20.34
N GLN A 198 16.80 6.14 -20.24
CA GLN A 198 15.47 6.29 -20.82
C GLN A 198 14.73 7.49 -20.23
N VAL A 199 14.73 7.66 -18.90
CA VAL A 199 14.09 8.79 -18.21
C VAL A 199 14.71 10.12 -18.64
N LYS A 200 16.02 10.20 -18.73
CA LYS A 200 16.71 11.41 -19.23
C LYS A 200 16.33 11.73 -20.67
N SER A 201 16.25 10.74 -21.55
CA SER A 201 15.78 10.93 -22.92
C SER A 201 14.35 11.50 -22.96
N MET A 202 13.42 10.94 -22.16
CA MET A 202 12.03 11.38 -22.08
C MET A 202 11.85 12.78 -21.49
N THR A 203 12.83 13.25 -20.71
CA THR A 203 12.79 14.53 -19.99
C THR A 203 13.73 15.60 -20.56
N GLY A 204 14.29 15.38 -21.75
CA GLY A 204 15.26 16.31 -22.36
C GLY A 204 16.52 16.49 -21.53
N GLY A 205 17.03 15.44 -20.92
CA GLY A 205 18.24 15.40 -20.09
C GLY A 205 18.07 15.85 -18.64
N ARG A 206 16.91 16.40 -18.28
CA ARG A 206 16.67 17.01 -16.94
C ARG A 206 16.46 16.00 -15.81
N GLY A 207 15.83 14.87 -16.08
CA GLY A 207 15.35 13.95 -15.07
C GLY A 207 13.98 14.35 -14.50
N VAL A 208 13.54 13.64 -13.44
CA VAL A 208 12.23 13.84 -12.79
C VAL A 208 12.37 14.55 -11.45
N SER A 209 11.31 15.21 -10.98
CA SER A 209 11.30 15.93 -9.69
C SER A 209 11.26 14.97 -8.50
N VAL A 210 10.58 13.84 -8.64
CA VAL A 210 10.44 12.82 -7.60
C VAL A 210 10.40 11.43 -8.20
N VAL A 211 11.04 10.48 -7.50
CA VAL A 211 10.92 9.03 -7.75
C VAL A 211 10.23 8.38 -6.57
N TYR A 212 9.18 7.63 -6.84
CA TYR A 212 8.49 6.76 -5.87
C TYR A 212 8.91 5.31 -6.10
N ASP A 213 9.67 4.75 -5.16
CA ASP A 213 10.28 3.42 -5.28
C ASP A 213 9.83 2.50 -4.14
N SER A 214 9.09 1.45 -4.48
CA SER A 214 8.69 0.36 -3.58
C SER A 214 9.52 -0.91 -3.78
N VAL A 215 10.42 -0.94 -4.75
CA VAL A 215 11.20 -2.12 -5.12
C VAL A 215 12.41 -2.28 -4.20
N GLY A 216 13.19 -1.23 -4.02
CA GLY A 216 14.28 -1.21 -3.06
C GLY A 216 15.64 -1.58 -3.67
N LYS A 217 16.27 -2.68 -3.21
CA LYS A 217 17.64 -3.07 -3.54
C LYS A 217 17.97 -2.95 -5.03
N ASP A 218 17.13 -3.49 -5.89
CA ASP A 218 17.42 -3.62 -7.33
C ASP A 218 17.29 -2.29 -8.10
N THR A 219 16.58 -1.29 -7.56
CA THR A 219 16.21 -0.07 -8.28
C THR A 219 16.80 1.21 -7.69
N PHE A 220 17.26 1.17 -6.44
CA PHE A 220 17.56 2.35 -5.66
C PHE A 220 18.56 3.32 -6.34
N PHE A 221 19.71 2.82 -6.81
CA PHE A 221 20.73 3.69 -7.43
C PHE A 221 20.27 4.21 -8.79
N ALA A 222 19.64 3.38 -9.62
CA ALA A 222 19.04 3.82 -10.88
C ALA A 222 17.96 4.90 -10.64
N SER A 223 17.18 4.76 -9.55
CA SER A 223 16.18 5.75 -9.13
C SER A 223 16.82 7.10 -8.79
N LEU A 224 17.97 7.10 -8.09
CA LEU A 224 18.73 8.34 -7.81
C LEU A 224 19.21 9.01 -9.10
N ASP A 225 19.67 8.23 -10.09
CA ASP A 225 20.18 8.71 -11.37
C ASP A 225 19.07 9.24 -12.30
N CYS A 226 17.80 8.90 -12.03
CA CYS A 226 16.62 9.45 -12.72
C CYS A 226 16.27 10.88 -12.30
N LEU A 227 16.73 11.32 -11.13
CA LEU A 227 16.33 12.60 -10.55
C LEU A 227 17.01 13.79 -11.19
N GLN A 228 16.29 14.90 -11.26
CA GLN A 228 16.88 16.21 -11.54
C GLN A 228 17.64 16.72 -10.30
N PRO A 229 18.53 17.73 -10.45
CA PRO A 229 19.16 18.38 -9.29
C PRO A 229 18.12 18.84 -8.27
N ARG A 230 18.39 18.56 -6.99
CA ARG A 230 17.48 18.78 -5.84
C ARG A 230 16.17 17.99 -5.92
N GLY A 231 16.12 16.90 -6.70
CA GLY A 231 15.01 15.99 -6.77
C GLY A 231 14.87 15.15 -5.50
N LEU A 232 13.69 14.57 -5.30
CA LEU A 232 13.35 13.79 -4.11
C LEU A 232 13.28 12.29 -4.44
N MET A 233 14.07 11.49 -3.74
CA MET A 233 13.95 10.04 -3.70
C MET A 233 13.03 9.63 -2.55
N VAL A 234 11.91 8.98 -2.86
CA VAL A 234 11.00 8.40 -1.88
C VAL A 234 11.06 6.89 -1.99
N THR A 235 11.86 6.25 -1.13
CA THR A 235 11.91 4.79 -1.04
C THR A 235 10.92 4.32 0.03
N TYR A 236 9.87 3.55 -0.34
CA TYR A 236 8.81 3.18 0.58
C TYR A 236 8.52 1.67 0.65
N GLY A 237 9.29 0.85 -0.04
CA GLY A 237 9.19 -0.60 -0.03
C GLY A 237 10.53 -1.32 -0.15
N ASN A 238 10.51 -2.66 -0.03
CA ASN A 238 11.65 -3.55 -0.12
C ASN A 238 11.28 -4.82 -0.91
N ALA A 239 10.51 -4.69 -2.00
CA ALA A 239 10.01 -5.85 -2.74
C ALA A 239 11.13 -6.72 -3.35
N SER A 240 12.32 -6.14 -3.61
CA SER A 240 13.53 -6.85 -4.04
C SER A 240 14.57 -7.05 -2.92
N GLY A 241 14.21 -6.68 -1.70
CA GLY A 241 15.10 -6.68 -0.54
C GLY A 241 15.45 -5.26 -0.06
N PRO A 242 16.07 -5.16 1.13
CA PRO A 242 16.44 -3.87 1.71
C PRO A 242 17.55 -3.19 0.90
N VAL A 243 17.47 -1.87 0.83
CA VAL A 243 18.53 -1.03 0.26
C VAL A 243 19.77 -1.13 1.15
N PRO A 244 20.97 -1.36 0.58
CA PRO A 244 22.20 -1.37 1.37
C PRO A 244 22.50 0.04 1.95
N PRO A 245 23.35 0.14 2.98
CA PRO A 245 23.82 1.43 3.47
C PRO A 245 24.40 2.29 2.36
N ILE A 246 24.05 3.59 2.35
CA ILE A 246 24.54 4.56 1.36
C ILE A 246 25.33 5.67 2.06
N ALA A 247 26.40 6.14 1.39
CA ALA A 247 27.12 7.31 1.83
C ALA A 247 26.34 8.59 1.46
N PRO A 248 26.19 9.58 2.36
CA PRO A 248 25.52 10.85 2.02
C PRO A 248 26.10 11.57 0.80
N LEU A 249 27.37 11.36 0.51
CA LEU A 249 28.06 11.92 -0.66
C LEU A 249 27.42 11.47 -1.99
N GLU A 250 26.75 10.31 -2.03
CA GLU A 250 26.04 9.85 -3.22
C GLU A 250 24.89 10.81 -3.62
N LEU A 251 24.25 11.45 -2.66
CA LEU A 251 23.20 12.45 -2.90
C LEU A 251 23.79 13.75 -3.47
N SER A 252 24.93 14.18 -2.93
CA SER A 252 25.63 15.38 -3.40
C SER A 252 26.14 15.22 -4.83
N LYS A 253 26.81 14.11 -5.15
CA LYS A 253 27.34 13.81 -6.50
C LYS A 253 26.26 13.82 -7.59
N ARG A 254 25.01 13.49 -7.25
CA ARG A 254 23.87 13.42 -8.17
C ARG A 254 23.03 14.70 -8.20
N GLY A 255 23.54 15.80 -7.66
CA GLY A 255 22.87 17.10 -7.74
C GLY A 255 22.13 17.50 -6.47
N SER A 256 22.69 17.20 -5.30
CA SER A 256 22.15 17.59 -3.99
C SER A 256 20.71 17.06 -3.76
N LEU A 257 20.54 15.77 -3.96
CA LEU A 257 19.24 15.10 -3.86
C LEU A 257 18.72 15.05 -2.43
N PHE A 258 17.39 14.97 -2.30
CA PHE A 258 16.72 14.65 -1.05
C PHE A 258 16.38 13.16 -1.04
N LEU A 259 16.45 12.54 0.14
CA LEU A 259 16.07 11.13 0.36
C LEU A 259 15.15 11.03 1.57
N THR A 260 14.05 10.30 1.43
CA THR A 260 13.17 9.98 2.54
C THR A 260 12.71 8.51 2.49
N ARG A 261 12.52 7.93 3.69
CA ARG A 261 11.92 6.60 3.90
C ARG A 261 10.68 6.75 4.79
N PRO A 262 9.51 7.04 4.20
CA PRO A 262 8.31 7.31 4.98
C PRO A 262 7.68 6.03 5.54
N THR A 263 6.97 6.18 6.66
CA THR A 263 6.03 5.22 7.20
C THR A 263 4.65 5.85 7.20
N LEU A 264 3.66 5.23 6.55
CA LEU A 264 2.29 5.77 6.43
C LEU A 264 1.72 6.24 7.77
N PHE A 265 1.95 5.46 8.84
CA PHE A 265 1.37 5.72 10.16
C PHE A 265 1.83 7.03 10.81
N HIS A 266 2.93 7.64 10.35
CA HIS A 266 3.32 8.99 10.76
C HIS A 266 2.49 10.09 10.08
N TYR A 267 1.85 9.80 8.94
CA TYR A 267 1.03 10.74 8.17
C TYR A 267 -0.47 10.64 8.46
N ILE A 268 -0.86 9.58 9.18
CA ILE A 268 -2.23 9.32 9.67
C ILE A 268 -2.21 9.02 11.18
N ALA A 269 -1.31 9.66 11.92
CA ALA A 269 -1.06 9.36 13.34
C ALA A 269 -2.29 9.64 14.21
N THR A 270 -3.02 10.70 13.93
CA THR A 270 -4.25 11.06 14.63
C THR A 270 -5.50 10.57 13.87
N SER A 271 -6.61 10.36 14.60
CA SER A 271 -7.90 10.05 14.00
C SER A 271 -8.31 11.10 12.95
N ARG A 272 -8.09 12.40 13.24
CA ARG A 272 -8.40 13.50 12.32
C ARG A 272 -7.64 13.38 10.99
N GLU A 273 -6.36 13.05 11.04
CA GLU A 273 -5.54 12.85 9.82
C GLU A 273 -6.02 11.64 9.02
N LEU A 274 -6.29 10.51 9.72
CA LEU A 274 -6.84 9.31 9.10
C LEU A 274 -8.18 9.60 8.41
N GLN A 275 -9.13 10.22 9.10
CA GLN A 275 -10.46 10.54 8.55
C GLN A 275 -10.35 11.46 7.33
N ARG A 276 -9.49 12.50 7.39
CA ARG A 276 -9.27 13.42 6.26
C ARG A 276 -8.68 12.71 5.04
N ALA A 277 -7.65 11.88 5.25
CA ALA A 277 -6.99 11.16 4.17
C ALA A 277 -7.92 10.10 3.55
N ALA A 278 -8.68 9.38 4.37
CA ALA A 278 -9.67 8.41 3.92
C ALA A 278 -10.80 9.08 3.13
N LYS A 279 -11.31 10.22 3.62
CA LYS A 279 -12.32 10.99 2.89
C LYS A 279 -11.84 11.44 1.51
N GLU A 280 -10.60 11.97 1.39
CA GLU A 280 -10.03 12.37 0.10
C GLU A 280 -9.95 11.17 -0.87
N LEU A 281 -9.52 10.00 -0.38
CA LEU A 281 -9.46 8.77 -1.16
C LEU A 281 -10.86 8.31 -1.61
N PHE A 282 -11.82 8.21 -0.69
CA PHE A 282 -13.18 7.80 -1.01
C PHE A 282 -13.87 8.74 -2.00
N ASP A 283 -13.70 10.05 -1.83
CA ASP A 283 -14.25 11.06 -2.74
C ASP A 283 -13.75 10.87 -4.18
N LEU A 284 -12.47 10.52 -4.37
CA LEU A 284 -11.89 10.29 -5.70
C LEU A 284 -12.37 8.97 -6.31
N VAL A 285 -12.53 7.93 -5.50
CA VAL A 285 -13.07 6.64 -5.95
C VAL A 285 -14.54 6.78 -6.34
N LEU A 286 -15.36 7.42 -5.52
CA LEU A 286 -16.78 7.64 -5.78
C LEU A 286 -17.02 8.51 -7.02
N LYS A 287 -16.13 9.46 -7.31
CA LYS A 287 -16.16 10.28 -8.53
C LYS A 287 -15.63 9.56 -9.78
N GLY A 288 -15.14 8.34 -9.64
CA GLY A 288 -14.51 7.61 -10.74
C GLY A 288 -13.17 8.19 -11.22
N ALA A 289 -12.57 9.10 -10.45
CA ALA A 289 -11.25 9.66 -10.75
C ALA A 289 -10.12 8.64 -10.52
N ILE A 290 -10.34 7.69 -9.63
CA ILE A 290 -9.45 6.56 -9.34
C ILE A 290 -10.28 5.28 -9.33
N GLY A 291 -9.92 4.32 -10.17
CA GLY A 291 -10.44 2.96 -10.15
C GLY A 291 -9.54 2.06 -9.30
N ILE A 292 -10.15 1.25 -8.45
CA ILE A 292 -9.40 0.27 -7.63
C ILE A 292 -9.38 -1.07 -8.36
N HIS A 293 -8.22 -1.45 -8.85
CA HIS A 293 -8.03 -2.70 -9.57
C HIS A 293 -7.75 -3.84 -8.58
N VAL A 294 -8.76 -4.69 -8.33
CA VAL A 294 -8.60 -5.96 -7.62
C VAL A 294 -8.20 -7.01 -8.65
N GLY A 295 -6.91 -7.30 -8.76
CA GLY A 295 -6.38 -8.19 -9.78
C GLY A 295 -6.59 -9.67 -9.45
N GLN A 296 -6.64 -10.02 -8.17
CA GLN A 296 -6.86 -11.39 -7.70
C GLN A 296 -7.49 -11.45 -6.32
N THR A 297 -8.25 -12.52 -6.08
CA THR A 297 -8.88 -12.82 -4.79
C THR A 297 -8.57 -14.26 -4.37
N TYR A 298 -8.44 -14.47 -3.06
CA TYR A 298 -8.25 -15.79 -2.46
C TYR A 298 -9.10 -15.90 -1.18
N PRO A 299 -9.71 -17.05 -0.87
CA PRO A 299 -10.23 -17.27 0.48
C PRO A 299 -9.11 -17.12 1.53
N LEU A 300 -9.43 -16.57 2.72
CA LEU A 300 -8.45 -16.30 3.77
C LEU A 300 -7.63 -17.54 4.15
N GLN A 301 -8.26 -18.72 4.22
CA GLN A 301 -7.59 -19.98 4.51
C GLN A 301 -6.44 -20.31 3.53
N TYR A 302 -6.46 -19.74 2.32
CA TYR A 302 -5.43 -19.91 1.30
C TYR A 302 -4.44 -18.73 1.23
N ALA A 303 -4.28 -17.97 2.31
CA ALA A 303 -3.35 -16.84 2.39
C ALA A 303 -1.93 -17.21 1.96
N ALA A 304 -1.48 -18.44 2.23
CA ALA A 304 -0.18 -18.94 1.77
C ALA A 304 -0.03 -18.94 0.24
N GLN A 305 -1.10 -19.27 -0.49
CA GLN A 305 -1.10 -19.21 -1.96
C GLN A 305 -1.06 -17.76 -2.47
N ALA A 306 -1.84 -16.89 -1.83
CA ALA A 306 -1.86 -15.47 -2.15
C ALA A 306 -0.49 -14.80 -1.93
N HIS A 307 0.23 -15.16 -0.86
CA HIS A 307 1.60 -14.72 -0.61
C HIS A 307 2.57 -15.20 -1.69
N ARG A 308 2.52 -16.49 -2.08
CA ARG A 308 3.35 -17.02 -3.20
C ARG A 308 3.10 -16.25 -4.49
N ALA A 309 1.84 -15.98 -4.83
CA ALA A 309 1.49 -15.21 -6.02
C ALA A 309 2.01 -13.78 -5.97
N LEU A 310 1.94 -13.11 -4.81
CA LEU A 310 2.49 -11.76 -4.63
C LEU A 310 4.02 -11.74 -4.80
N GLU A 311 4.71 -12.68 -4.16
CA GLU A 311 6.19 -12.78 -4.18
C GLU A 311 6.72 -13.18 -5.56
N SER A 312 5.95 -13.93 -6.37
CA SER A 312 6.33 -14.28 -7.75
C SER A 312 6.29 -13.08 -8.71
N ARG A 313 5.85 -11.90 -8.26
CA ARG A 313 5.72 -10.68 -9.06
C ARG A 313 4.78 -10.81 -10.28
N GLN A 314 3.90 -11.81 -10.29
CA GLN A 314 2.93 -12.04 -11.39
C GLN A 314 1.63 -11.25 -11.19
N THR A 315 1.37 -10.77 -9.99
CA THR A 315 0.15 -10.03 -9.63
C THR A 315 0.13 -8.62 -10.22
N THR A 316 -1.09 -8.11 -10.46
CA THR A 316 -1.38 -6.71 -10.81
C THR A 316 -2.38 -6.12 -9.83
N GLY A 317 -2.38 -4.80 -9.65
CA GLY A 317 -3.30 -4.14 -8.73
C GLY A 317 -3.20 -4.68 -7.30
N SER A 318 -4.34 -4.82 -6.66
CA SER A 318 -4.46 -5.29 -5.28
C SER A 318 -4.88 -6.76 -5.20
N THR A 319 -4.39 -7.47 -4.19
CA THR A 319 -4.86 -8.81 -3.81
C THR A 319 -5.76 -8.68 -2.59
N VAL A 320 -6.91 -9.36 -2.62
CA VAL A 320 -7.89 -9.39 -1.53
C VAL A 320 -8.07 -10.82 -1.04
N LEU A 321 -8.12 -10.98 0.28
CA LEU A 321 -8.53 -12.22 0.94
C LEU A 321 -10.00 -12.08 1.33
N THR A 322 -10.82 -13.08 0.97
CA THR A 322 -12.26 -13.13 1.28
C THR A 322 -12.52 -14.03 2.47
N ILE A 323 -13.55 -13.72 3.25
CA ILE A 323 -13.99 -14.52 4.40
C ILE A 323 -15.03 -15.54 3.95
#